data_e0f95ad60cae6ca294106ca12f6eafea
#
_entry.id   e0f95ad60cae6ca294106ca12f6eafea
#
_cell.length_a   1.000
_cell.length_b   1.000
_cell.length_c   1.000
_cell.angle_alpha   90.00
_cell.angle_beta   90.00
_cell.angle_gamma   90.00
#
_symmetry.space_group_name_H-M   'P 1'
#
loop_
_entity.id
_entity.type
_entity.pdbx_description
1 polymer ?
#
loop_
_entity_poly.entity_id
_entity_poly.type
_entity_poly.pdbx_seq_one_letter_code
_entity_poly.pdbx_strand_id
1 'polypeptide(L)'
;MLIRSVFCLLACLCSAFVVAQDNDRSSDPPLRWWKGNLHTHSLWSDGDEFPEMIADWYSNRGYHFLAITDHNVLSDGMRWMSLKRIVSRSDEGILDRYRQRFGESWVETRVNPKTQELQVRLKPMHEFRALLEQREKFILIPAEEISDRAGGKPVHINATNLAEALAPVGGSTVREAIQNNLRVILEHEKKHGREVLPHLNHPNFHYAVSAEDLAAVVSERFYEVYNGHPGVNHLGDEDHPGVEKIWDLVNAIRRTSLSIPPLMGIATDDSHEYHGKKGSRPGRGWVMVRSRYLTPEHLIKAMKRGDFYASSGVTLADVAFNKQKRSLDVSIDGEEGATYSTAFIVTKRGEGEERIGVRVAEIEGKTASYAMSEDDLYVRAVVTSSKDHVDPSFENQNQQAWTQPVGWQSTANPADITE
;
A
#
# COMPACT_ATOMS: atom_id res chain seq x y z
N MET A 1 14.49 -16.94 -99.85
CA MET A 1 15.03 -17.86 -98.83
C MET A 1 15.07 -17.09 -97.49
N LEU A 2 14.03 -17.20 -96.64
CA LEU A 2 13.87 -16.49 -95.43
C LEU A 2 14.27 -17.39 -94.25
N ILE A 3 15.22 -16.97 -93.45
CA ILE A 3 15.60 -17.60 -92.18
C ILE A 3 14.84 -16.89 -91.10
N ARG A 4 13.95 -17.58 -90.42
CA ARG A 4 13.25 -17.13 -89.19
C ARG A 4 14.05 -17.53 -87.99
N SER A 5 14.51 -16.53 -87.24
CA SER A 5 15.11 -16.69 -85.93
C SER A 5 14.02 -16.77 -84.88
N VAL A 6 14.01 -17.84 -84.11
CA VAL A 6 13.13 -18.02 -82.94
C VAL A 6 13.87 -17.52 -81.70
N PHE A 7 13.35 -16.47 -81.05
CA PHE A 7 13.79 -16.02 -79.74
C PHE A 7 13.03 -16.80 -78.66
N CYS A 8 13.75 -17.62 -77.90
CA CYS A 8 13.24 -18.23 -76.66
C CYS A 8 13.38 -17.22 -75.53
N LEU A 9 12.25 -16.75 -74.98
CA LEU A 9 12.20 -15.99 -73.74
C LEU A 9 12.21 -16.99 -72.56
N LEU A 10 13.32 -17.04 -71.81
CA LEU A 10 13.39 -17.71 -70.53
C LEU A 10 12.80 -16.75 -69.44
N ALA A 11 11.61 -17.05 -69.00
CA ALA A 11 11.05 -16.35 -67.81
C ALA A 11 11.60 -16.98 -66.51
N CYS A 12 12.52 -16.31 -65.86
CA CYS A 12 12.96 -16.64 -64.51
C CYS A 12 11.87 -16.25 -63.50
N LEU A 13 11.13 -17.27 -62.98
CA LEU A 13 10.26 -17.14 -61.84
C LEU A 13 11.15 -17.05 -60.56
N CYS A 14 11.43 -15.85 -60.08
CA CYS A 14 11.91 -15.65 -58.73
C CYS A 14 10.75 -15.84 -57.76
N SER A 15 10.65 -17.01 -57.16
CA SER A 15 9.76 -17.24 -55.99
C SER A 15 10.39 -16.51 -54.78
N ALA A 16 9.87 -15.32 -54.48
CA ALA A 16 10.18 -14.66 -53.25
C ALA A 16 9.53 -15.49 -52.09
N PHE A 17 10.37 -16.21 -51.36
CA PHE A 17 10.00 -16.72 -50.05
C PHE A 17 9.79 -15.52 -49.12
N VAL A 18 8.54 -15.13 -48.90
CA VAL A 18 8.17 -14.29 -47.79
C VAL A 18 8.31 -15.17 -46.53
N VAL A 19 9.47 -15.05 -45.88
CA VAL A 19 9.61 -15.51 -44.50
C VAL A 19 8.67 -14.63 -43.69
N ALA A 20 7.50 -15.16 -43.34
CA ALA A 20 6.68 -14.54 -42.31
C ALA A 20 7.57 -14.48 -41.05
N GLN A 21 8.04 -13.30 -40.70
CA GLN A 21 8.54 -13.07 -39.36
C GLN A 21 7.36 -13.40 -38.42
N ASP A 22 7.45 -14.51 -37.71
CA ASP A 22 6.65 -14.72 -36.52
C ASP A 22 6.87 -13.46 -35.67
N ASN A 23 5.84 -12.61 -35.64
CA ASN A 23 5.75 -11.54 -34.67
C ASN A 23 5.76 -12.25 -33.32
N ASP A 24 6.95 -12.26 -32.70
CA ASP A 24 7.17 -12.68 -31.34
C ASP A 24 6.08 -12.00 -30.51
N ARG A 25 5.08 -12.76 -30.11
CA ARG A 25 4.03 -12.29 -29.21
C ARG A 25 4.80 -11.83 -28.00
N SER A 26 4.86 -10.54 -27.79
CA SER A 26 5.58 -9.93 -26.67
C SER A 26 5.28 -10.73 -25.42
N SER A 27 6.28 -11.46 -24.93
CA SER A 27 6.16 -12.14 -23.66
C SER A 27 5.77 -11.11 -22.60
N ASP A 28 4.82 -11.43 -21.74
CA ASP A 28 4.45 -10.56 -20.61
C ASP A 28 5.71 -10.05 -19.91
N PRO A 29 5.76 -8.78 -19.50
CA PRO A 29 6.91 -8.26 -18.76
C PRO A 29 7.15 -9.08 -17.48
N PRO A 30 8.41 -9.20 -17.03
CA PRO A 30 8.72 -9.92 -15.81
C PRO A 30 8.03 -9.31 -14.58
N LEU A 31 7.77 -10.14 -13.57
CA LEU A 31 7.34 -9.66 -12.25
C LEU A 31 8.41 -8.75 -11.66
N ARG A 32 8.00 -7.62 -11.07
CA ARG A 32 8.86 -6.64 -10.41
C ARG A 32 8.27 -6.25 -9.07
N TRP A 33 9.11 -5.80 -8.16
CA TRP A 33 8.69 -5.14 -6.94
C TRP A 33 8.45 -3.65 -7.19
N TRP A 34 7.27 -3.17 -6.80
CA TRP A 34 6.88 -1.77 -6.90
C TRP A 34 6.69 -1.19 -5.50
N LYS A 35 7.50 -0.18 -5.16
CA LYS A 35 7.43 0.54 -3.89
C LYS A 35 6.32 1.58 -3.93
N GLY A 36 5.43 1.61 -2.92
CA GLY A 36 4.39 2.62 -2.85
C GLY A 36 3.90 2.93 -1.45
N ASN A 37 3.31 4.11 -1.30
CA ASN A 37 2.64 4.52 -0.08
C ASN A 37 1.13 4.65 -0.31
N LEU A 38 0.35 4.18 0.67
CA LEU A 38 -1.11 4.10 0.60
C LEU A 38 -1.81 4.99 1.64
N HIS A 39 -1.05 5.85 2.38
CA HIS A 39 -1.61 6.73 3.40
C HIS A 39 -0.81 8.03 3.48
N THR A 40 -1.40 9.13 3.00
CA THR A 40 -0.70 10.40 2.75
C THR A 40 -1.70 11.55 2.73
N HIS A 41 -1.45 12.60 3.52
CA HIS A 41 -2.32 13.78 3.63
C HIS A 41 -1.68 15.01 2.98
N SER A 42 -2.52 15.89 2.46
CA SER A 42 -2.13 17.13 1.80
C SER A 42 -2.91 18.34 2.32
N LEU A 43 -2.67 19.50 1.73
CA LEU A 43 -3.49 20.70 1.98
C LEU A 43 -4.99 20.52 1.62
N TRP A 44 -5.36 19.43 0.95
CA TRP A 44 -6.77 19.10 0.73
C TRP A 44 -7.48 18.68 2.01
N SER A 45 -6.79 18.17 3.01
CA SER A 45 -7.32 17.93 4.36
C SER A 45 -6.54 18.69 5.42
N ASP A 46 -5.59 18.09 6.08
CA ASP A 46 -4.83 18.64 7.21
C ASP A 46 -3.31 18.51 7.10
N GLY A 47 -2.80 17.98 6.00
CA GLY A 47 -1.37 18.02 5.68
C GLY A 47 -0.85 19.46 5.47
N ASP A 48 0.47 19.63 5.49
CA ASP A 48 1.16 20.91 5.44
C ASP A 48 1.74 21.28 4.06
N GLU A 49 1.50 20.45 3.00
CA GLU A 49 2.08 20.67 1.68
C GLU A 49 1.06 20.48 0.54
N PHE A 50 1.36 21.06 -0.62
CA PHE A 50 0.59 20.88 -1.85
C PHE A 50 0.70 19.44 -2.37
N PRO A 51 -0.39 18.82 -2.87
CA PRO A 51 -0.38 17.41 -3.27
C PRO A 51 0.63 17.10 -4.36
N GLU A 52 0.86 18.00 -5.31
CA GLU A 52 1.87 17.82 -6.36
C GLU A 52 3.32 17.92 -5.84
N MET A 53 3.57 18.72 -4.82
CA MET A 53 4.87 18.77 -4.12
C MET A 53 5.13 17.47 -3.38
N ILE A 54 4.08 16.92 -2.75
CA ILE A 54 4.10 15.61 -2.10
C ILE A 54 4.42 14.52 -3.13
N ALA A 55 3.69 14.49 -4.23
CA ALA A 55 3.92 13.52 -5.30
C ALA A 55 5.34 13.60 -5.88
N ASP A 56 5.87 14.81 -6.06
CA ASP A 56 7.25 15.04 -6.47
C ASP A 56 8.26 14.50 -5.43
N TRP A 57 7.98 14.69 -4.15
CA TRP A 57 8.82 14.17 -3.07
C TRP A 57 8.95 12.65 -3.13
N TYR A 58 7.83 11.91 -3.25
CA TYR A 58 7.82 10.45 -3.34
C TYR A 58 8.47 9.94 -4.62
N SER A 59 8.11 10.52 -5.77
CA SER A 59 8.66 10.16 -7.07
C SER A 59 10.20 10.24 -7.10
N ASN A 60 10.78 11.31 -6.50
CA ASN A 60 12.23 11.51 -6.45
C ASN A 60 12.94 10.61 -5.41
N ARG A 61 12.21 9.80 -4.63
CA ARG A 61 12.75 8.88 -3.60
C ARG A 61 12.48 7.41 -3.88
N GLY A 62 12.33 7.08 -5.17
CA GLY A 62 12.21 5.70 -5.63
C GLY A 62 10.88 5.04 -5.32
N TYR A 63 9.84 5.82 -5.00
CA TYR A 63 8.48 5.29 -4.98
C TYR A 63 7.95 5.20 -6.41
N HIS A 64 7.15 4.18 -6.67
CA HIS A 64 6.55 3.91 -7.97
C HIS A 64 5.06 4.24 -8.00
N PHE A 65 4.42 4.28 -6.85
CA PHE A 65 3.02 4.71 -6.75
C PHE A 65 2.74 5.40 -5.42
N LEU A 66 1.77 6.30 -5.47
CA LEU A 66 1.31 7.05 -4.30
C LEU A 66 -0.21 7.16 -4.32
N ALA A 67 -0.85 6.82 -3.21
CA ALA A 67 -2.24 7.16 -2.92
C ALA A 67 -2.25 8.41 -2.03
N ILE A 68 -2.93 9.46 -2.47
CA ILE A 68 -3.22 10.64 -1.63
C ILE A 68 -4.59 10.40 -1.01
N THR A 69 -4.62 10.34 0.32
CA THR A 69 -5.73 9.85 1.12
C THR A 69 -6.23 10.92 2.09
N ASP A 70 -6.46 12.12 1.59
CA ASP A 70 -7.01 13.22 2.38
C ASP A 70 -8.33 12.83 3.06
N HIS A 71 -8.58 13.34 4.29
CA HIS A 71 -9.76 13.01 5.10
C HIS A 71 -11.07 13.37 4.39
N ASN A 72 -11.89 12.38 4.08
CA ASN A 72 -13.25 12.49 3.52
C ASN A 72 -13.32 13.38 2.24
N VAL A 73 -12.26 13.37 1.45
CA VAL A 73 -12.20 14.16 0.20
C VAL A 73 -11.21 13.55 -0.79
N LEU A 74 -11.59 13.54 -2.06
CA LEU A 74 -10.62 13.36 -3.15
C LEU A 74 -10.04 14.71 -3.56
N SER A 75 -8.80 14.70 -4.06
CA SER A 75 -8.21 15.86 -4.72
C SER A 75 -8.88 16.08 -6.08
N ASP A 76 -10.15 16.52 -6.06
CA ASP A 76 -10.97 16.75 -7.26
C ASP A 76 -11.79 18.05 -7.15
N GLY A 77 -12.13 18.62 -8.31
CA GLY A 77 -12.89 19.86 -8.39
C GLY A 77 -12.12 21.13 -8.07
N MET A 78 -12.85 22.22 -7.82
CA MET A 78 -12.29 23.55 -7.62
C MET A 78 -12.19 23.90 -6.13
N ARG A 79 -11.00 24.00 -5.61
CA ARG A 79 -10.76 24.35 -4.20
C ARG A 79 -9.77 25.49 -4.05
N TRP A 80 -10.14 26.49 -3.23
CA TRP A 80 -9.31 27.64 -2.89
C TRP A 80 -9.08 27.70 -1.39
N MET A 81 -7.83 27.85 -0.99
CA MET A 81 -7.44 27.95 0.41
C MET A 81 -6.77 29.29 0.70
N SER A 82 -7.08 29.92 1.84
CA SER A 82 -6.40 31.19 2.17
C SER A 82 -4.91 30.96 2.40
N LEU A 83 -4.07 31.85 1.87
CA LEU A 83 -2.62 31.78 2.05
C LEU A 83 -2.26 31.80 3.54
N LYS A 84 -2.97 32.58 4.36
CA LYS A 84 -2.81 32.60 5.81
C LYS A 84 -2.96 31.21 6.44
N ARG A 85 -3.96 30.43 6.01
CA ARG A 85 -4.18 29.06 6.50
C ARG A 85 -3.09 28.10 6.00
N ILE A 86 -2.64 28.25 4.75
CA ILE A 86 -1.54 27.45 4.20
C ILE A 86 -0.26 27.70 5.03
N VAL A 87 0.12 28.96 5.22
CA VAL A 87 1.30 29.34 6.00
C VAL A 87 1.19 28.87 7.46
N SER A 88 -0.01 28.93 8.07
CA SER A 88 -0.17 28.46 9.46
C SER A 88 0.00 26.95 9.66
N ARG A 89 -0.14 26.17 8.60
CA ARG A 89 0.11 24.70 8.62
C ARG A 89 1.56 24.37 8.31
N SER A 90 2.17 25.13 7.39
CA SER A 90 3.52 24.92 6.89
C SER A 90 4.48 26.02 7.42
N ASP A 91 4.93 26.91 6.54
CA ASP A 91 5.77 28.06 6.85
C ASP A 91 5.60 29.17 5.80
N GLU A 92 6.24 30.33 6.03
CA GLU A 92 6.13 31.49 5.14
C GLU A 92 6.75 31.26 3.75
N GLY A 93 7.68 30.33 3.61
CA GLY A 93 8.38 30.03 2.36
C GLY A 93 7.63 29.03 1.44
N ILE A 94 6.51 28.47 1.86
CA ILE A 94 5.81 27.40 1.12
C ILE A 94 5.43 27.81 -0.31
N LEU A 95 4.92 29.03 -0.50
CA LEU A 95 4.49 29.49 -1.82
C LEU A 95 5.66 29.73 -2.76
N ASP A 96 6.80 30.19 -2.24
CA ASP A 96 8.01 30.39 -3.03
C ASP A 96 8.63 29.07 -3.46
N ARG A 97 8.66 28.05 -2.58
CA ARG A 97 9.08 26.69 -2.94
C ARG A 97 8.17 26.09 -4.01
N TYR A 98 6.87 26.28 -3.88
CA TYR A 98 5.89 25.79 -4.85
C TYR A 98 6.09 26.44 -6.23
N ARG A 99 6.27 27.78 -6.29
CA ARG A 99 6.60 28.52 -7.52
C ARG A 99 7.94 28.10 -8.13
N GLN A 100 8.96 27.94 -7.27
CA GLN A 100 10.27 27.51 -7.71
C GLN A 100 10.23 26.14 -8.38
N ARG A 101 9.41 25.22 -7.86
CA ARG A 101 9.31 23.85 -8.39
C ARG A 101 8.47 23.76 -9.67
N PHE A 102 7.31 24.44 -9.71
CA PHE A 102 6.34 24.28 -10.81
C PHE A 102 6.21 25.52 -11.72
N GLY A 103 6.81 26.63 -11.35
CA GLY A 103 6.77 27.88 -12.12
C GLY A 103 5.62 28.81 -11.70
N GLU A 104 5.80 30.11 -11.98
CA GLU A 104 4.79 31.15 -11.64
C GLU A 104 3.44 30.91 -12.29
N SER A 105 3.42 30.44 -13.52
CA SER A 105 2.17 30.21 -14.27
C SER A 105 1.36 29.02 -13.75
N TRP A 106 1.98 28.14 -13.00
CA TRP A 106 1.30 27.01 -12.35
C TRP A 106 0.50 27.45 -11.13
N VAL A 107 1.02 28.41 -10.36
CA VAL A 107 0.49 28.81 -9.06
C VAL A 107 -0.60 29.88 -9.24
N GLU A 108 -1.85 29.43 -9.21
CA GLU A 108 -3.00 30.32 -9.34
C GLU A 108 -3.36 30.93 -7.98
N THR A 109 -3.47 32.26 -7.97
CA THR A 109 -3.90 33.03 -6.79
C THR A 109 -5.08 33.94 -7.12
N ARG A 110 -5.88 34.24 -6.11
CA ARG A 110 -6.96 35.25 -6.20
C ARG A 110 -7.17 35.95 -4.87
N VAL A 111 -7.75 37.12 -4.90
CA VAL A 111 -8.27 37.79 -3.68
C VAL A 111 -9.72 37.35 -3.50
N ASN A 112 -10.05 36.82 -2.32
CA ASN A 112 -11.43 36.48 -1.98
C ASN A 112 -12.28 37.78 -1.91
N PRO A 113 -13.33 37.93 -2.69
CA PRO A 113 -14.10 39.18 -2.74
C PRO A 113 -14.82 39.49 -1.43
N LYS A 114 -15.09 38.51 -0.58
CA LYS A 114 -15.78 38.70 0.71
C LYS A 114 -14.83 39.00 1.87
N THR A 115 -13.73 38.22 1.97
CA THR A 115 -12.80 38.33 3.11
C THR A 115 -11.58 39.18 2.82
N GLN A 116 -11.34 39.57 1.56
CA GLN A 116 -10.17 40.29 1.05
C GLN A 116 -8.85 39.52 1.32
N GLU A 117 -8.90 38.22 1.63
CA GLU A 117 -7.74 37.38 1.82
C GLU A 117 -7.21 36.87 0.47
N LEU A 118 -5.89 36.79 0.36
CA LEU A 118 -5.23 36.10 -0.73
C LEU A 118 -5.47 34.59 -0.59
N GLN A 119 -5.95 33.95 -1.66
CA GLN A 119 -6.18 32.52 -1.75
C GLN A 119 -5.30 31.90 -2.83
N VAL A 120 -4.89 30.67 -2.60
CA VAL A 120 -4.18 29.82 -3.57
C VAL A 120 -5.12 28.68 -3.98
N ARG A 121 -5.12 28.35 -5.28
CA ARG A 121 -5.88 27.21 -5.78
C ARG A 121 -5.15 25.92 -5.45
N LEU A 122 -5.84 25.00 -4.83
CA LEU A 122 -5.36 23.62 -4.69
C LEU A 122 -5.68 22.87 -5.98
N LYS A 123 -4.67 22.31 -6.60
CA LYS A 123 -4.81 21.59 -7.87
C LYS A 123 -5.49 20.25 -7.67
N PRO A 124 -6.48 19.88 -8.49
CA PRO A 124 -7.03 18.53 -8.50
C PRO A 124 -6.05 17.55 -9.14
N MET A 125 -6.13 16.27 -8.74
CA MET A 125 -5.20 15.24 -9.18
C MET A 125 -5.07 15.12 -10.69
N HIS A 126 -6.16 15.27 -11.44
CA HIS A 126 -6.12 15.15 -12.90
C HIS A 126 -5.24 16.21 -13.59
N GLU A 127 -5.00 17.37 -12.95
CA GLU A 127 -4.09 18.39 -13.49
C GLU A 127 -2.63 18.03 -13.22
N PHE A 128 -2.25 17.70 -11.98
CA PHE A 128 -0.85 17.46 -11.65
C PHE A 128 -0.34 16.05 -12.00
N ARG A 129 -1.22 15.06 -12.10
CA ARG A 129 -0.80 13.72 -12.54
C ARG A 129 -0.16 13.74 -13.94
N ALA A 130 -0.65 14.61 -14.84
CA ALA A 130 -0.10 14.77 -16.18
C ALA A 130 1.37 15.28 -16.20
N LEU A 131 1.80 15.97 -15.14
CA LEU A 131 3.17 16.45 -14.98
C LEU A 131 4.09 15.45 -14.30
N LEU A 132 3.56 14.57 -13.47
CA LEU A 132 4.36 13.75 -12.54
C LEU A 132 4.31 12.27 -12.86
N GLU A 133 3.21 11.76 -13.46
CA GLU A 133 3.14 10.36 -13.83
C GLU A 133 4.09 10.03 -14.98
N GLN A 134 4.79 8.93 -14.83
CA GLN A 134 5.68 8.38 -15.85
C GLN A 134 5.42 6.88 -15.94
N ARG A 135 5.10 6.43 -17.16
CA ARG A 135 4.86 5.01 -17.43
C ARG A 135 5.99 4.15 -16.88
N GLU A 136 5.64 3.08 -16.16
CA GLU A 136 6.57 2.13 -15.53
C GLU A 136 7.57 2.73 -14.53
N LYS A 137 7.34 3.97 -14.07
CA LYS A 137 8.17 4.62 -13.07
C LYS A 137 7.38 5.14 -11.89
N PHE A 138 6.32 5.93 -12.14
CA PHE A 138 5.54 6.53 -11.07
C PHE A 138 4.10 6.79 -11.50
N ILE A 139 3.14 6.42 -10.67
CA ILE A 139 1.71 6.70 -10.87
C ILE A 139 1.06 7.24 -9.59
N LEU A 140 -0.01 8.01 -9.77
CA LEU A 140 -0.86 8.53 -8.70
C LEU A 140 -2.19 7.78 -8.70
N ILE A 141 -2.63 7.36 -7.52
CA ILE A 141 -3.87 6.60 -7.35
C ILE A 141 -4.84 7.47 -6.56
N PRO A 142 -6.04 7.80 -7.09
CA PRO A 142 -7.04 8.55 -6.36
C PRO A 142 -7.54 7.74 -5.17
N ALA A 143 -7.52 8.35 -3.99
CA ALA A 143 -7.87 7.68 -2.75
C ALA A 143 -8.35 8.69 -1.72
N GLU A 144 -8.98 8.21 -0.66
CA GLU A 144 -9.31 9.01 0.52
C GLU A 144 -9.20 8.19 1.79
N GLU A 145 -9.02 8.86 2.90
CA GLU A 145 -9.24 8.30 4.21
C GLU A 145 -10.66 8.62 4.67
N ILE A 146 -11.52 7.61 4.68
CA ILE A 146 -12.85 7.71 5.27
C ILE A 146 -12.68 7.78 6.78
N SER A 147 -12.77 9.01 7.31
CA SER A 147 -12.56 9.31 8.72
C SER A 147 -13.90 9.39 9.43
N ASP A 148 -14.19 8.38 10.22
CA ASP A 148 -15.45 8.17 10.94
C ASP A 148 -15.21 8.03 12.44
N ARG A 149 -16.27 7.87 13.22
CA ARG A 149 -16.26 7.68 14.68
C ARG A 149 -17.36 6.75 15.12
N ALA A 150 -17.07 5.98 16.17
CA ALA A 150 -18.09 5.20 16.89
C ALA A 150 -17.75 5.14 18.38
N GLY A 151 -18.71 5.41 19.26
CA GLY A 151 -18.48 5.42 20.71
C GLY A 151 -17.40 6.39 21.18
N GLY A 152 -17.18 7.50 20.46
CA GLY A 152 -16.11 8.48 20.73
C GLY A 152 -14.72 8.07 20.22
N LYS A 153 -14.55 6.86 19.70
CA LYS A 153 -13.31 6.34 19.15
C LYS A 153 -13.18 6.64 17.65
N PRO A 154 -11.99 7.01 17.13
CA PRO A 154 -11.78 7.17 15.69
C PRO A 154 -11.88 5.80 14.98
N VAL A 155 -12.48 5.79 13.80
CA VAL A 155 -12.56 4.64 12.91
C VAL A 155 -12.20 5.13 11.50
N HIS A 156 -10.98 4.86 11.07
CA HIS A 156 -10.47 5.35 9.79
C HIS A 156 -10.18 4.19 8.85
N ILE A 157 -10.59 4.36 7.60
CA ILE A 157 -10.41 3.35 6.54
C ILE A 157 -9.95 4.06 5.29
N ASN A 158 -8.79 3.69 4.79
CA ASN A 158 -8.38 4.15 3.47
C ASN A 158 -9.09 3.35 2.38
N ALA A 159 -9.55 4.06 1.35
CA ALA A 159 -10.12 3.48 0.15
C ALA A 159 -9.29 3.93 -1.07
N THR A 160 -8.52 3.01 -1.64
CA THR A 160 -7.58 3.29 -2.74
C THR A 160 -8.17 2.90 -4.08
N ASN A 161 -8.02 3.78 -5.08
CA ASN A 161 -8.52 3.69 -6.45
C ASN A 161 -10.01 4.03 -6.57
N LEU A 162 -10.43 5.12 -5.94
CA LEU A 162 -11.81 5.62 -6.01
C LEU A 162 -12.09 6.39 -7.30
N ALA A 163 -13.35 6.37 -7.73
CA ALA A 163 -13.88 7.20 -8.82
C ALA A 163 -14.56 8.48 -8.32
N GLU A 164 -15.06 8.46 -7.09
CA GLU A 164 -15.73 9.58 -6.42
C GLU A 164 -15.50 9.44 -4.90
N ALA A 165 -15.58 10.55 -4.16
CA ALA A 165 -15.46 10.55 -2.71
C ALA A 165 -16.66 9.84 -2.05
N LEU A 166 -16.41 9.15 -0.95
CA LEU A 166 -17.39 8.41 -0.17
C LEU A 166 -17.57 9.07 1.20
N ALA A 167 -18.79 9.43 1.55
CA ALA A 167 -19.07 9.97 2.86
C ALA A 167 -19.02 8.85 3.95
N PRO A 168 -18.48 9.13 5.15
CA PRO A 168 -18.59 8.21 6.26
C PRO A 168 -20.04 7.94 6.65
N VAL A 169 -20.36 6.70 6.98
CA VAL A 169 -21.76 6.27 7.25
C VAL A 169 -22.05 5.97 8.72
N GLY A 170 -21.03 5.96 9.57
CA GLY A 170 -21.18 5.74 11.00
C GLY A 170 -21.54 4.31 11.41
N GLY A 171 -21.73 4.15 12.71
CA GLY A 171 -22.17 2.94 13.38
C GLY A 171 -22.34 3.19 14.86
N SER A 172 -23.15 2.38 15.55
CA SER A 172 -23.32 2.47 17.01
C SER A 172 -22.10 1.91 17.75
N THR A 173 -21.35 1.02 17.10
CA THR A 173 -20.11 0.41 17.61
C THR A 173 -18.98 0.58 16.60
N VAL A 174 -17.73 0.41 17.06
CA VAL A 174 -16.54 0.40 16.19
C VAL A 174 -16.68 -0.63 15.07
N ARG A 175 -17.12 -1.84 15.40
CA ARG A 175 -17.38 -2.90 14.43
C ARG A 175 -18.39 -2.49 13.36
N GLU A 176 -19.54 -1.93 13.78
CA GLU A 176 -20.56 -1.46 12.82
C GLU A 176 -20.04 -0.35 11.92
N ALA A 177 -19.30 0.62 12.46
CA ALA A 177 -18.72 1.69 11.67
C ALA A 177 -17.75 1.13 10.61
N ILE A 178 -16.88 0.18 10.97
CA ILE A 178 -15.99 -0.49 10.00
C ILE A 178 -16.83 -1.23 8.94
N GLN A 179 -17.80 -2.04 9.33
CA GLN A 179 -18.64 -2.82 8.40
C GLN A 179 -19.43 -1.93 7.44
N ASN A 180 -20.00 -0.83 7.94
CA ASN A 180 -20.82 0.08 7.14
C ASN A 180 -19.96 0.81 6.10
N ASN A 181 -18.78 1.33 6.47
CA ASN A 181 -17.89 2.01 5.54
C ASN A 181 -17.33 1.01 4.51
N LEU A 182 -16.93 -0.19 4.91
CA LEU A 182 -16.49 -1.22 3.96
C LEU A 182 -17.59 -1.60 2.95
N ARG A 183 -18.85 -1.70 3.41
CA ARG A 183 -19.97 -1.98 2.50
C ARG A 183 -20.09 -0.92 1.42
N VAL A 184 -19.99 0.36 1.77
CA VAL A 184 -20.05 1.46 0.80
C VAL A 184 -18.87 1.40 -0.19
N ILE A 185 -17.67 1.08 0.30
CA ILE A 185 -16.48 0.91 -0.57
C ILE A 185 -16.68 -0.25 -1.56
N LEU A 186 -17.19 -1.39 -1.10
CA LEU A 186 -17.44 -2.55 -1.96
C LEU A 186 -18.60 -2.31 -2.95
N GLU A 187 -19.62 -1.55 -2.55
CA GLU A 187 -20.69 -1.09 -3.46
C GLU A 187 -20.14 -0.15 -4.54
N HIS A 188 -19.22 0.75 -4.16
CA HIS A 188 -18.52 1.63 -5.11
C HIS A 188 -17.65 0.82 -6.09
N GLU A 189 -16.87 -0.16 -5.63
CA GLU A 189 -16.08 -1.06 -6.47
C GLU A 189 -16.97 -1.72 -7.53
N LYS A 190 -18.11 -2.26 -7.10
CA LYS A 190 -19.09 -2.91 -7.99
C LYS A 190 -19.74 -1.91 -8.96
N LYS A 191 -20.14 -0.73 -8.47
CA LYS A 191 -20.80 0.32 -9.27
C LYS A 191 -19.92 0.79 -10.43
N HIS A 192 -18.63 0.98 -10.16
CA HIS A 192 -17.69 1.54 -11.15
C HIS A 192 -16.89 0.48 -11.92
N GLY A 193 -17.02 -0.82 -11.57
CA GLY A 193 -16.33 -1.91 -12.24
C GLY A 193 -14.80 -1.82 -12.17
N ARG A 194 -14.26 -1.29 -11.06
CA ARG A 194 -12.82 -1.08 -10.85
C ARG A 194 -12.37 -1.66 -9.51
N GLU A 195 -11.16 -2.19 -9.47
CA GLU A 195 -10.58 -2.71 -8.24
C GLU A 195 -10.38 -1.58 -7.23
N VAL A 196 -10.89 -1.74 -6.01
CA VAL A 196 -10.64 -0.85 -4.87
C VAL A 196 -9.95 -1.64 -3.76
N LEU A 197 -9.00 -1.02 -3.08
CA LEU A 197 -8.34 -1.58 -1.91
C LEU A 197 -8.77 -0.80 -0.67
N PRO A 198 -9.69 -1.32 0.15
CA PRO A 198 -9.88 -0.82 1.50
C PRO A 198 -8.78 -1.34 2.42
N HIS A 199 -8.39 -0.57 3.44
CA HIS A 199 -7.64 -1.08 4.58
C HIS A 199 -7.95 -0.27 5.85
N LEU A 200 -8.03 -0.97 6.99
CA LEU A 200 -8.21 -0.33 8.28
C LEU A 200 -6.91 0.35 8.70
N ASN A 201 -7.01 1.62 9.09
CA ASN A 201 -5.87 2.43 9.51
C ASN A 201 -5.57 2.23 11.01
N HIS A 202 -4.32 2.38 11.39
CA HIS A 202 -3.76 2.58 12.74
C HIS A 202 -4.66 2.15 13.92
N PRO A 203 -4.96 0.84 14.14
CA PRO A 203 -5.90 0.39 15.16
C PRO A 203 -5.57 0.86 16.58
N ASN A 204 -4.28 1.04 16.88
CA ASN A 204 -3.77 1.51 18.17
C ASN A 204 -3.68 3.05 18.30
N PHE A 205 -4.19 3.80 17.33
CA PHE A 205 -4.40 5.22 17.50
C PHE A 205 -5.53 5.43 18.52
N HIS A 206 -5.18 5.93 19.70
CA HIS A 206 -6.07 5.96 20.89
C HIS A 206 -6.65 4.61 21.28
N TYR A 207 -6.01 3.48 20.93
CA TYR A 207 -6.52 2.12 21.14
C TYR A 207 -7.98 1.95 20.70
N ALA A 208 -8.26 2.47 19.51
CA ALA A 208 -9.64 2.62 19.04
C ALA A 208 -10.28 1.29 18.64
N VAL A 209 -9.50 0.40 18.01
CA VAL A 209 -10.01 -0.85 17.43
C VAL A 209 -9.40 -2.05 18.12
N SER A 210 -10.26 -2.92 18.70
CA SER A 210 -9.83 -4.17 19.33
C SER A 210 -9.62 -5.29 18.30
N ALA A 211 -8.88 -6.32 18.69
CA ALA A 211 -8.70 -7.50 17.86
C ALA A 211 -10.03 -8.22 17.55
N GLU A 212 -10.94 -8.28 18.54
CA GLU A 212 -12.25 -8.91 18.41
C GLU A 212 -13.16 -8.14 17.45
N ASP A 213 -13.15 -6.79 17.52
CA ASP A 213 -13.93 -5.96 16.61
C ASP A 213 -13.46 -6.17 15.18
N LEU A 214 -12.14 -6.13 14.96
CA LEU A 214 -11.55 -6.29 13.64
C LEU A 214 -11.72 -7.72 13.08
N ALA A 215 -11.54 -8.76 13.91
CA ALA A 215 -11.70 -10.13 13.48
C ALA A 215 -13.12 -10.44 13.00
N ALA A 216 -14.12 -9.83 13.63
CA ALA A 216 -15.54 -10.03 13.31
C ALA A 216 -15.97 -9.35 12.00
N VAL A 217 -15.18 -8.40 11.46
CA VAL A 217 -15.44 -7.77 10.15
C VAL A 217 -14.88 -8.64 9.02
N VAL A 218 -15.67 -9.61 8.59
CA VAL A 218 -15.23 -10.65 7.63
C VAL A 218 -14.81 -10.10 6.25
N SER A 219 -15.38 -8.98 5.82
CA SER A 219 -15.05 -8.31 4.55
C SER A 219 -13.73 -7.54 4.59
N GLU A 220 -13.22 -7.19 5.78
CA GLU A 220 -11.89 -6.58 5.88
C GLU A 220 -10.79 -7.59 5.61
N ARG A 221 -9.83 -7.19 4.77
CA ARG A 221 -8.72 -8.04 4.36
C ARG A 221 -7.37 -7.45 4.69
N PHE A 222 -7.30 -6.14 4.98
CA PHE A 222 -6.06 -5.41 5.15
C PHE A 222 -6.14 -4.49 6.35
N TYR A 223 -5.00 -4.30 7.04
CA TYR A 223 -4.88 -3.33 8.10
C TYR A 223 -3.43 -2.85 8.20
N GLU A 224 -3.20 -1.71 8.85
CA GLU A 224 -1.86 -1.19 9.04
C GLU A 224 -1.14 -1.89 10.20
N VAL A 225 -0.20 -2.79 9.85
CA VAL A 225 0.73 -3.39 10.80
C VAL A 225 1.82 -2.41 11.22
N TYR A 226 2.05 -1.40 10.40
CA TYR A 226 2.92 -0.26 10.70
C TYR A 226 2.32 1.00 10.09
N ASN A 227 2.30 2.07 10.88
CA ASN A 227 1.89 3.39 10.47
C ASN A 227 2.92 4.41 10.98
N GLY A 228 3.41 5.31 10.13
CA GLY A 228 4.47 6.26 10.44
C GLY A 228 4.08 7.41 11.38
N HIS A 229 2.79 7.53 11.76
CA HIS A 229 2.32 8.58 12.64
C HIS A 229 2.75 8.33 14.10
N PRO A 230 3.42 9.30 14.76
CA PRO A 230 3.97 9.12 16.11
C PRO A 230 2.90 8.95 17.21
N GLY A 231 1.63 9.24 16.92
CA GLY A 231 0.50 9.01 17.83
C GLY A 231 0.00 7.56 17.84
N VAL A 232 0.56 6.68 17.02
CA VAL A 232 0.17 5.26 17.01
C VAL A 232 1.00 4.50 18.04
N ASN A 233 0.33 3.80 18.95
CA ASN A 233 0.98 3.02 20.01
C ASN A 233 1.41 1.64 19.47
N HIS A 234 2.51 1.61 18.69
CA HIS A 234 2.97 0.40 18.01
C HIS A 234 3.24 -0.77 18.96
N LEU A 235 3.88 -0.50 20.07
CA LEU A 235 4.31 -1.51 21.03
C LEU A 235 3.20 -1.94 21.98
N GLY A 236 2.09 -1.18 22.05
CA GLY A 236 1.06 -1.35 23.07
C GLY A 236 1.50 -0.85 24.43
N ASP A 237 0.79 -1.28 25.46
CA ASP A 237 1.09 -1.01 26.86
C ASP A 237 0.68 -2.21 27.74
N GLU A 238 0.61 -2.05 29.08
CA GLU A 238 0.23 -3.14 30.00
C GLU A 238 -1.19 -3.69 29.75
N ASP A 239 -2.11 -2.82 29.26
CA ASP A 239 -3.53 -3.14 29.07
C ASP A 239 -3.87 -3.44 27.59
N HIS A 240 -3.00 -3.05 26.64
CA HIS A 240 -3.31 -3.11 25.22
C HIS A 240 -2.19 -3.79 24.42
N PRO A 241 -2.50 -4.78 23.57
CA PRO A 241 -1.50 -5.43 22.73
C PRO A 241 -0.92 -4.45 21.69
N GLY A 242 0.35 -4.62 21.35
CA GLY A 242 0.97 -3.91 20.23
C GLY A 242 0.38 -4.33 18.87
N VAL A 243 0.64 -3.53 17.84
CA VAL A 243 0.00 -3.69 16.53
C VAL A 243 0.29 -5.08 15.92
N GLU A 244 1.52 -5.58 15.99
CA GLU A 244 1.84 -6.93 15.51
C GLU A 244 1.10 -8.03 16.29
N LYS A 245 0.93 -7.87 17.60
CA LYS A 245 0.18 -8.84 18.42
C LYS A 245 -1.31 -8.81 18.07
N ILE A 246 -1.89 -7.63 17.79
CA ILE A 246 -3.25 -7.50 17.26
C ILE A 246 -3.40 -8.33 15.98
N TRP A 247 -2.42 -8.24 15.05
CA TRP A 247 -2.44 -9.02 13.81
C TRP A 247 -2.59 -10.52 14.06
N ASP A 248 -1.77 -11.05 14.97
CA ASP A 248 -1.79 -12.46 15.29
C ASP A 248 -3.07 -12.88 16.04
N LEU A 249 -3.58 -12.03 16.94
CA LEU A 249 -4.88 -12.27 17.65
C LEU A 249 -6.05 -12.30 16.66
N VAL A 250 -6.15 -11.30 15.78
CA VAL A 250 -7.18 -11.26 14.74
C VAL A 250 -7.11 -12.51 13.87
N ASN A 251 -5.92 -12.86 13.41
CA ASN A 251 -5.74 -14.00 12.53
C ASN A 251 -5.96 -15.35 13.23
N ALA A 252 -5.69 -15.45 14.51
CA ALA A 252 -6.08 -16.60 15.31
C ALA A 252 -7.60 -16.78 15.30
N ILE A 253 -8.37 -15.75 15.67
CA ILE A 253 -9.85 -15.78 15.68
C ILE A 253 -10.39 -16.13 14.27
N ARG A 254 -9.86 -15.48 13.24
CA ARG A 254 -10.31 -15.71 11.85
C ARG A 254 -10.05 -17.14 11.40
N ARG A 255 -8.93 -17.76 11.81
CA ARG A 255 -8.56 -19.11 11.37
C ARG A 255 -9.18 -20.21 12.22
N THR A 256 -9.37 -19.99 13.52
CA THR A 256 -9.91 -21.03 14.43
C THR A 256 -11.44 -20.98 14.54
N SER A 257 -11.99 -19.79 14.76
CA SER A 257 -13.42 -19.63 15.05
C SER A 257 -14.28 -19.35 13.81
N LEU A 258 -13.74 -18.59 12.83
CA LEU A 258 -14.51 -18.14 11.68
C LEU A 258 -14.19 -18.89 10.38
N SER A 259 -13.09 -19.62 10.32
CA SER A 259 -12.61 -20.35 9.13
C SER A 259 -12.45 -19.47 7.87
N ILE A 260 -12.15 -18.19 8.03
CA ILE A 260 -11.97 -17.22 6.96
C ILE A 260 -10.49 -16.87 6.72
N PRO A 261 -10.13 -16.27 5.58
CA PRO A 261 -8.76 -15.87 5.29
C PRO A 261 -8.18 -14.92 6.35
N PRO A 262 -6.86 -15.01 6.64
CA PRO A 262 -6.21 -14.06 7.54
C PRO A 262 -6.20 -12.64 6.96
N LEU A 263 -6.09 -11.64 7.83
CA LEU A 263 -5.76 -10.28 7.45
C LEU A 263 -4.32 -10.19 6.95
N MET A 264 -4.09 -9.25 6.04
CA MET A 264 -2.78 -8.89 5.50
C MET A 264 -2.32 -7.56 6.09
N GLY A 265 -1.01 -7.45 6.36
CA GLY A 265 -0.41 -6.26 6.98
C GLY A 265 0.12 -5.29 5.93
N ILE A 266 -0.25 -4.02 6.05
CA ILE A 266 0.23 -2.90 5.25
C ILE A 266 1.14 -2.02 6.12
N ALA A 267 2.20 -1.44 5.55
CA ALA A 267 2.96 -0.37 6.17
C ALA A 267 2.74 0.92 5.40
N THR A 268 2.56 2.03 6.12
CA THR A 268 2.28 3.35 5.57
C THR A 268 3.02 4.45 6.31
N ASP A 269 3.03 5.64 5.72
CA ASP A 269 3.58 6.84 6.36
C ASP A 269 2.55 7.57 7.23
N ASP A 270 1.30 7.62 6.80
CA ASP A 270 0.29 8.52 7.36
C ASP A 270 0.83 9.95 7.48
N SER A 271 1.52 10.40 6.41
CA SER A 271 2.32 11.62 6.43
C SER A 271 1.45 12.86 6.34
N HIS A 272 1.72 13.81 7.24
CA HIS A 272 1.06 15.11 7.32
C HIS A 272 2.06 16.27 7.23
N GLU A 273 3.29 16.05 7.73
CA GLU A 273 4.34 17.08 7.79
C GLU A 273 5.50 16.73 6.87
N TYR A 274 5.71 17.59 5.87
CA TYR A 274 6.79 17.48 4.88
C TYR A 274 7.96 18.42 5.19
N HIS A 275 7.76 19.33 6.14
CA HIS A 275 8.73 20.33 6.59
C HIS A 275 9.07 20.14 8.06
N GLY A 276 10.33 20.44 8.42
CA GLY A 276 10.77 20.31 9.81
C GLY A 276 11.14 18.88 10.22
N LYS A 277 11.18 18.64 11.56
CA LYS A 277 11.65 17.36 12.15
C LYS A 277 10.65 16.71 13.11
N LYS A 278 9.42 17.23 13.19
CA LYS A 278 8.40 16.74 14.11
C LYS A 278 7.21 16.19 13.30
N GLY A 279 6.36 15.43 13.97
CA GLY A 279 5.09 14.94 13.45
C GLY A 279 5.21 13.72 12.56
N SER A 280 4.18 13.49 11.75
CA SER A 280 4.07 12.36 10.83
C SER A 280 4.68 12.70 9.49
N ARG A 281 5.81 12.08 9.17
CA ARG A 281 6.64 12.44 8.02
C ARG A 281 6.67 11.33 6.97
N PRO A 282 6.90 11.68 5.69
CA PRO A 282 7.00 10.70 4.62
C PRO A 282 8.29 9.88 4.68
N GLY A 283 8.23 8.64 4.20
CA GLY A 283 9.38 7.75 4.10
C GLY A 283 9.60 6.81 5.26
N ARG A 284 8.63 6.71 6.18
CA ARG A 284 8.70 5.85 7.36
C ARG A 284 8.23 4.43 7.11
N GLY A 285 7.18 4.27 6.28
CA GLY A 285 6.62 2.97 5.96
C GLY A 285 6.07 2.91 4.54
N TRP A 286 6.13 1.73 3.92
CA TRP A 286 5.64 1.52 2.57
C TRP A 286 5.30 0.06 2.32
N VAL A 287 4.65 -0.21 1.20
CA VAL A 287 4.47 -1.55 0.67
C VAL A 287 5.36 -1.79 -0.55
N MET A 288 5.81 -3.02 -0.70
CA MET A 288 6.46 -3.53 -1.91
C MET A 288 5.54 -4.54 -2.56
N VAL A 289 4.98 -4.19 -3.72
CA VAL A 289 3.98 -4.99 -4.43
C VAL A 289 4.60 -5.69 -5.63
N ARG A 290 4.42 -7.01 -5.74
CA ARG A 290 4.97 -7.80 -6.85
C ARG A 290 3.95 -7.93 -7.98
N SER A 291 4.17 -7.18 -9.05
CA SER A 291 3.28 -7.13 -10.21
C SER A 291 4.06 -7.01 -11.52
N ARG A 292 3.45 -7.45 -12.64
CA ARG A 292 4.00 -7.25 -13.99
C ARG A 292 3.85 -5.80 -14.45
N TYR A 293 2.74 -5.18 -14.09
CA TYR A 293 2.35 -3.86 -14.58
C TYR A 293 2.17 -2.88 -13.42
N LEU A 294 2.65 -1.66 -13.60
CA LEU A 294 2.45 -0.54 -12.70
C LEU A 294 1.14 0.17 -13.10
N THR A 295 0.01 -0.41 -12.71
CA THR A 295 -1.32 0.20 -12.81
C THR A 295 -2.12 -0.06 -11.53
N PRO A 296 -3.07 0.80 -11.16
CA PRO A 296 -3.85 0.61 -9.93
C PRO A 296 -4.48 -0.78 -9.84
N GLU A 297 -5.10 -1.26 -10.92
CA GLU A 297 -5.79 -2.55 -10.95
C GLU A 297 -4.84 -3.74 -10.77
N HIS A 298 -3.66 -3.70 -11.39
CA HIS A 298 -2.70 -4.80 -11.26
C HIS A 298 -2.04 -4.82 -9.88
N LEU A 299 -1.75 -3.64 -9.31
CA LEU A 299 -1.21 -3.53 -7.96
C LEU A 299 -2.24 -4.04 -6.92
N ILE A 300 -3.49 -3.58 -7.01
CA ILE A 300 -4.55 -3.98 -6.08
C ILE A 300 -4.83 -5.49 -6.19
N LYS A 301 -4.93 -6.03 -7.40
CA LYS A 301 -5.08 -7.48 -7.62
C LYS A 301 -3.91 -8.28 -7.04
N ALA A 302 -2.67 -7.78 -7.17
CA ALA A 302 -1.50 -8.41 -6.56
C ALA A 302 -1.60 -8.39 -5.03
N MET A 303 -1.97 -7.27 -4.44
CA MET A 303 -2.17 -7.15 -2.99
C MET A 303 -3.31 -8.07 -2.50
N LYS A 304 -4.44 -8.11 -3.19
CA LYS A 304 -5.57 -9.02 -2.87
C LYS A 304 -5.17 -10.51 -2.90
N ARG A 305 -4.11 -10.89 -3.64
CA ARG A 305 -3.53 -12.24 -3.63
C ARG A 305 -2.46 -12.48 -2.57
N GLY A 306 -1.99 -11.42 -1.89
CA GLY A 306 -0.86 -11.47 -0.94
C GLY A 306 0.51 -11.35 -1.60
N ASP A 307 0.59 -10.95 -2.87
CA ASP A 307 1.84 -10.73 -3.61
C ASP A 307 2.50 -9.40 -3.22
N PHE A 308 2.71 -9.16 -1.93
CA PHE A 308 3.34 -7.97 -1.41
C PHE A 308 3.92 -8.19 -0.01
N TYR A 309 4.78 -7.29 0.43
CA TYR A 309 5.23 -7.20 1.82
C TYR A 309 5.21 -5.74 2.30
N ALA A 310 5.13 -5.56 3.62
CA ALA A 310 5.22 -4.27 4.29
C ALA A 310 6.66 -4.00 4.71
N SER A 311 7.11 -2.74 4.71
CA SER A 311 8.47 -2.38 5.09
C SER A 311 8.53 -1.02 5.77
N SER A 312 9.44 -0.89 6.73
CA SER A 312 9.90 0.37 7.33
C SER A 312 11.42 0.57 7.16
N GLY A 313 12.03 -0.03 6.10
CA GLY A 313 13.45 0.13 5.82
C GLY A 313 14.09 -1.06 5.11
N VAL A 314 13.72 -2.28 5.44
CA VAL A 314 14.32 -3.49 4.86
C VAL A 314 13.74 -3.77 3.47
N THR A 315 14.61 -4.04 2.50
CA THR A 315 14.23 -4.51 1.17
C THR A 315 14.43 -6.02 1.05
N LEU A 316 13.38 -6.73 0.61
CA LEU A 316 13.45 -8.15 0.32
C LEU A 316 13.68 -8.37 -1.17
N ALA A 317 14.66 -9.20 -1.50
CA ALA A 317 14.92 -9.62 -2.88
C ALA A 317 13.80 -10.57 -3.35
N ASP A 318 13.39 -11.51 -2.49
CA ASP A 318 12.28 -12.43 -2.78
C ASP A 318 11.59 -12.91 -1.51
N VAL A 319 10.30 -13.23 -1.66
CA VAL A 319 9.47 -13.91 -0.67
C VAL A 319 8.68 -15.00 -1.41
N ALA A 320 8.85 -16.26 -1.02
CA ALA A 320 8.19 -17.38 -1.68
C ALA A 320 7.62 -18.38 -0.68
N PHE A 321 6.41 -18.85 -0.91
CA PHE A 321 5.83 -19.97 -0.19
C PHE A 321 5.80 -21.23 -1.06
N ASN A 322 6.57 -22.23 -0.67
CA ASN A 322 6.57 -23.54 -1.32
C ASN A 322 5.43 -24.39 -0.76
N LYS A 323 4.36 -24.58 -1.55
CA LYS A 323 3.18 -25.35 -1.13
C LYS A 323 3.48 -26.83 -0.83
N GLN A 324 4.41 -27.44 -1.58
CA GLN A 324 4.75 -28.87 -1.39
C GLN A 324 5.53 -29.11 -0.10
N LYS A 325 6.51 -28.25 0.18
CA LYS A 325 7.32 -28.31 1.39
C LYS A 325 6.66 -27.60 2.57
N ARG A 326 5.59 -26.87 2.33
CA ARG A 326 4.96 -25.96 3.30
C ARG A 326 5.99 -25.02 3.93
N SER A 327 6.94 -24.49 3.14
CA SER A 327 8.01 -23.61 3.65
C SER A 327 7.83 -22.19 3.15
N LEU A 328 8.08 -21.22 4.04
CA LEU A 328 8.24 -19.81 3.73
C LEU A 328 9.73 -19.52 3.60
N ASP A 329 10.13 -19.07 2.41
CA ASP A 329 11.51 -18.72 2.07
C ASP A 329 11.60 -17.19 1.89
N VAL A 330 12.60 -16.57 2.51
CA VAL A 330 12.85 -15.12 2.47
C VAL A 330 14.28 -14.87 2.04
N SER A 331 14.47 -13.97 1.07
CA SER A 331 15.78 -13.47 0.65
C SER A 331 15.81 -11.95 0.79
N ILE A 332 16.90 -11.41 1.31
CA ILE A 332 17.05 -9.99 1.64
C ILE A 332 18.00 -9.33 0.65
N ASP A 333 17.59 -8.22 0.06
CA ASP A 333 18.47 -7.32 -0.68
C ASP A 333 19.16 -6.40 0.34
N GLY A 334 20.27 -6.91 0.86
CA GLY A 334 20.90 -6.34 2.05
C GLY A 334 21.81 -5.16 1.71
N GLU A 335 21.69 -4.13 2.51
CA GLU A 335 22.58 -2.96 2.49
C GLU A 335 23.98 -3.28 3.01
N GLU A 336 24.96 -2.50 2.57
CA GLU A 336 26.34 -2.59 3.06
C GLU A 336 26.42 -2.23 4.56
N GLY A 337 27.16 -3.04 5.32
CA GLY A 337 27.37 -2.85 6.75
C GLY A 337 26.17 -3.18 7.64
N ALA A 338 25.05 -3.70 7.08
CA ALA A 338 23.91 -4.16 7.86
C ALA A 338 23.96 -5.70 8.06
N THR A 339 23.52 -6.16 9.22
CA THR A 339 23.18 -7.56 9.49
C THR A 339 21.66 -7.70 9.62
N TYR A 340 21.15 -8.89 9.42
CA TYR A 340 19.71 -9.14 9.40
C TYR A 340 19.39 -10.39 10.21
N SER A 341 18.29 -10.31 10.97
CA SER A 341 17.64 -11.45 11.62
C SER A 341 16.24 -11.62 11.06
N THR A 342 15.85 -12.85 10.74
CA THR A 342 14.50 -13.20 10.27
C THR A 342 13.82 -14.06 11.33
N ALA A 343 12.80 -13.51 11.97
CA ALA A 343 11.94 -14.23 12.90
C ALA A 343 10.73 -14.80 12.15
N PHE A 344 10.50 -16.13 12.30
CA PHE A 344 9.29 -16.77 11.80
C PHE A 344 8.25 -16.85 12.91
N ILE A 345 7.05 -16.31 12.62
CA ILE A 345 5.94 -16.19 13.54
C ILE A 345 4.79 -17.07 13.03
N VAL A 346 4.28 -17.92 13.90
CA VAL A 346 3.16 -18.81 13.60
C VAL A 346 2.04 -18.66 14.63
N THR A 347 0.83 -18.97 14.22
CA THR A 347 -0.27 -19.30 15.17
C THR A 347 -0.52 -20.79 15.05
N LYS A 348 -0.58 -21.48 16.18
CA LYS A 348 -0.73 -22.94 16.25
C LYS A 348 -2.20 -23.32 16.50
N ARG A 349 -2.56 -24.54 16.09
CA ARG A 349 -3.86 -25.14 16.42
C ARG A 349 -4.00 -25.32 17.93
N GLY A 350 -5.24 -25.25 18.42
CA GLY A 350 -5.58 -25.41 19.83
C GLY A 350 -5.88 -24.09 20.51
N GLU A 351 -6.19 -24.17 21.79
CA GLU A 351 -6.55 -23.03 22.64
C GLU A 351 -5.33 -22.52 23.43
N GLY A 352 -5.38 -21.28 23.87
CA GLY A 352 -4.38 -20.61 24.67
C GLY A 352 -3.62 -19.53 23.94
N GLU A 353 -3.37 -18.41 24.62
CA GLU A 353 -2.67 -17.24 24.05
C GLU A 353 -1.20 -17.54 23.72
N GLU A 354 -0.59 -18.50 24.40
CA GLU A 354 0.78 -18.97 24.17
C GLU A 354 0.96 -19.65 22.80
N ARG A 355 -0.16 -19.93 22.11
CA ARG A 355 -0.16 -20.51 20.75
C ARG A 355 -0.32 -19.47 19.65
N ILE A 356 -0.55 -18.20 20.00
CA ILE A 356 -0.87 -17.11 19.06
C ILE A 356 0.35 -16.21 18.87
N GLY A 357 0.83 -16.10 17.63
CA GLY A 357 1.98 -15.25 17.29
C GLY A 357 3.27 -15.76 17.92
N VAL A 358 3.49 -17.07 17.87
CA VAL A 358 4.67 -17.71 18.46
C VAL A 358 5.87 -17.54 17.54
N ARG A 359 6.97 -16.99 18.06
CA ARG A 359 8.26 -17.01 17.37
C ARG A 359 8.84 -18.43 17.46
N VAL A 360 8.84 -19.15 16.34
CA VAL A 360 9.27 -20.55 16.27
C VAL A 360 10.70 -20.73 15.78
N ALA A 361 11.23 -19.74 15.07
CA ALA A 361 12.61 -19.72 14.61
C ALA A 361 13.10 -18.29 14.45
N GLU A 362 14.40 -18.08 14.62
CA GLU A 362 15.10 -16.85 14.32
C GLU A 362 16.40 -17.19 13.60
N ILE A 363 16.59 -16.66 12.39
CA ILE A 363 17.70 -17.04 11.51
C ILE A 363 18.46 -15.79 11.11
N GLU A 364 19.76 -15.77 11.41
CA GLU A 364 20.67 -14.71 11.01
C GLU A 364 21.12 -14.86 9.56
N GLY A 365 21.28 -13.72 8.86
CA GLY A 365 21.81 -13.66 7.51
C GLY A 365 20.83 -13.10 6.48
N LYS A 366 21.20 -13.20 5.19
CA LYS A 366 20.42 -12.65 4.08
C LYS A 366 19.41 -13.63 3.47
N THR A 367 19.39 -14.88 3.94
CA THR A 367 18.41 -15.87 3.50
C THR A 367 17.92 -16.66 4.72
N ALA A 368 16.64 -16.91 4.76
CA ALA A 368 16.01 -17.67 5.84
C ALA A 368 14.86 -18.52 5.29
N SER A 369 14.63 -19.69 5.90
CA SER A 369 13.55 -20.60 5.52
C SER A 369 12.96 -21.27 6.74
N TYR A 370 11.65 -21.42 6.77
CA TYR A 370 10.93 -22.16 7.81
C TYR A 370 9.90 -23.09 7.17
N ALA A 371 10.00 -24.39 7.49
CA ALA A 371 9.01 -25.39 7.12
C ALA A 371 7.94 -25.50 8.23
N MET A 372 6.68 -25.28 7.88
CA MET A 372 5.57 -25.34 8.81
C MET A 372 5.36 -26.75 9.37
N SER A 373 5.14 -26.83 10.66
CA SER A 373 4.64 -28.04 11.33
C SER A 373 3.15 -28.29 11.00
N GLU A 374 2.64 -29.48 11.35
CA GLU A 374 1.23 -29.82 11.17
C GLU A 374 0.30 -28.94 12.01
N ASP A 375 0.80 -28.47 13.14
CA ASP A 375 0.04 -27.60 14.06
C ASP A 375 -0.02 -26.14 13.63
N ASP A 376 0.81 -25.71 12.66
CA ASP A 376 0.85 -24.31 12.24
C ASP A 376 -0.34 -23.98 11.34
N LEU A 377 -1.15 -23.02 11.76
CA LEU A 377 -2.30 -22.52 10.97
C LEU A 377 -1.87 -21.62 9.82
N TYR A 378 -0.82 -20.84 10.02
CA TYR A 378 -0.14 -20.00 9.03
C TYR A 378 1.26 -19.66 9.55
N VAL A 379 2.10 -19.16 8.66
CA VAL A 379 3.40 -18.57 8.99
C VAL A 379 3.54 -17.19 8.34
N ARG A 380 4.15 -16.26 9.07
CA ARG A 380 4.66 -14.99 8.56
C ARG A 380 6.10 -14.78 9.03
N ALA A 381 6.84 -13.89 8.38
CA ALA A 381 8.18 -13.53 8.80
C ALA A 381 8.29 -12.03 9.10
N VAL A 382 9.13 -11.71 10.09
CA VAL A 382 9.58 -10.35 10.40
C VAL A 382 11.09 -10.33 10.21
N VAL A 383 11.55 -9.50 9.27
CA VAL A 383 12.99 -9.29 9.05
C VAL A 383 13.38 -8.00 9.73
N THR A 384 14.38 -8.06 10.60
CA THR A 384 14.91 -6.90 11.33
C THR A 384 16.37 -6.66 10.94
N SER A 385 16.68 -5.41 10.57
CA SER A 385 18.05 -4.96 10.30
C SER A 385 18.73 -4.52 11.58
N SER A 386 20.06 -4.60 11.63
CA SER A 386 20.88 -4.00 12.69
C SER A 386 20.94 -2.47 12.61
N LYS A 387 20.41 -1.86 11.54
CA LYS A 387 20.35 -0.41 11.38
C LYS A 387 19.11 0.15 12.04
N ASP A 388 19.30 1.25 12.77
CA ASP A 388 18.19 2.04 13.28
C ASP A 388 17.36 2.61 12.12
N HIS A 389 16.07 2.82 12.37
CA HIS A 389 15.21 3.53 11.42
C HIS A 389 15.68 4.99 11.28
N VAL A 390 15.85 5.46 10.05
CA VAL A 390 16.41 6.80 9.75
C VAL A 390 15.55 7.95 10.28
N ASP A 391 14.24 7.71 10.42
CA ASP A 391 13.26 8.65 10.95
C ASP A 391 12.21 7.90 11.75
N PRO A 392 12.54 7.48 12.98
CA PRO A 392 11.70 6.58 13.76
C PRO A 392 10.37 7.22 14.19
N SER A 393 9.28 6.44 14.20
CA SER A 393 7.99 6.82 14.77
C SER A 393 7.87 6.49 16.27
N PHE A 394 8.74 5.64 16.80
CA PHE A 394 8.87 5.29 18.21
C PHE A 394 10.34 5.03 18.59
N GLU A 395 10.65 5.04 19.88
CA GLU A 395 12.02 4.88 20.38
C GLU A 395 12.62 3.50 20.05
N ASN A 396 13.92 3.49 19.73
CA ASN A 396 14.71 2.29 19.42
C ASN A 396 14.14 1.47 18.24
N GLN A 397 13.48 2.13 17.30
CA GLN A 397 12.94 1.48 16.12
C GLN A 397 14.06 1.09 15.15
N ASN A 398 14.19 -0.21 14.86
CA ASN A 398 15.00 -0.72 13.78
C ASN A 398 14.23 -0.70 12.45
N GLN A 399 14.99 -0.77 11.35
CA GLN A 399 14.38 -1.04 10.04
C GLN A 399 13.85 -2.48 10.00
N GLN A 400 12.63 -2.64 9.49
CA GLN A 400 11.95 -3.95 9.43
C GLN A 400 11.23 -4.18 8.10
N ALA A 401 10.92 -5.46 7.84
CA ALA A 401 9.96 -5.87 6.82
C ALA A 401 9.08 -7.01 7.36
N TRP A 402 7.82 -7.02 6.96
CA TRP A 402 6.80 -8.00 7.36
C TRP A 402 6.24 -8.70 6.13
N THR A 403 6.36 -10.03 6.07
CA THR A 403 5.72 -10.82 5.02
C THR A 403 4.26 -11.09 5.36
N GLN A 404 3.46 -11.43 4.36
CA GLN A 404 2.06 -11.78 4.57
C GLN A 404 1.90 -13.19 5.17
N PRO A 405 0.80 -13.47 5.91
CA PRO A 405 0.49 -14.80 6.39
C PRO A 405 0.25 -15.78 5.23
N VAL A 406 1.01 -16.86 5.18
CA VAL A 406 0.94 -17.90 4.14
C VAL A 406 0.73 -19.30 4.74
N GLY A 407 0.42 -20.28 3.90
CA GLY A 407 0.23 -21.68 4.32
C GLY A 407 -1.14 -22.00 4.93
N TRP A 408 -1.98 -21.01 5.12
CA TRP A 408 -3.32 -21.16 5.69
C TRP A 408 -4.32 -21.88 4.77
N GLN A 409 -4.11 -21.87 3.43
CA GLN A 409 -5.00 -22.55 2.47
C GLN A 409 -4.93 -24.07 2.55
N SER A 410 -3.80 -24.61 3.00
CA SER A 410 -3.61 -26.06 3.13
C SER A 410 -4.37 -26.70 4.30
N THR A 411 -5.02 -25.89 5.13
CA THR A 411 -5.80 -26.33 6.29
C THR A 411 -7.29 -26.43 6.02
N ALA A 412 -7.75 -26.00 4.86
CA ALA A 412 -9.13 -26.23 4.42
C ALA A 412 -9.28 -27.67 3.89
N ASN A 413 -10.34 -28.34 4.30
CA ASN A 413 -10.70 -29.66 3.76
C ASN A 413 -10.95 -29.49 2.24
N PRO A 414 -10.42 -30.36 1.35
CA PRO A 414 -10.65 -30.25 -0.10
C PRO A 414 -12.13 -30.23 -0.52
N ALA A 415 -13.04 -30.58 0.39
CA ALA A 415 -14.49 -30.58 0.18
C ALA A 415 -15.14 -29.17 0.29
N ASP A 416 -14.44 -28.15 0.80
CA ASP A 416 -14.99 -26.81 1.04
C ASP A 416 -14.64 -25.78 -0.05
N ILE A 417 -14.02 -26.23 -1.16
CA ILE A 417 -13.68 -25.36 -2.30
C ILE A 417 -14.62 -25.73 -3.47
N THR A 418 -15.89 -25.53 -3.29
CA THR A 418 -16.84 -25.46 -4.41
C THR A 418 -17.62 -24.14 -4.30
N GLU A 419 -17.33 -23.27 -5.30
CA GLU A 419 -17.96 -22.03 -5.76
C GLU A 419 -17.48 -20.74 -5.09
#